data_bddfb925f5eddcbc269a858d75b333ee
#
_entry.id   bddfb925f5eddcbc269a858d75b333ee
#
_cell.length_a   1.000
_cell.length_b   1.000
_cell.length_c   1.000
_cell.angle_alpha   90.00
_cell.angle_beta   90.00
_cell.angle_gamma   90.00
#
_symmetry.space_group_name_H-M   'P 1'
#
loop_
_entity.id
_entity.type
_entity.pdbx_description
1 polymer ?
#
loop_
_entity_poly.entity_id
_entity_poly.type
_entity_poly.pdbx_seq_one_letter_code
_entity_poly.pdbx_strand_id
1 'polypeptide(L)'
;MKHKFYLLLVLLVGGLFAGCSSDDDGVTPPDEKDGVLVKVMSYNIYSGQKAYSGKKGMEAIAQVIKKINPDLAGLQEFETKTNKVEKADIIALMKEVTGMPYAFFVKTRDVDGGEYGNLILSKYPISDEVNYDLPRIETVEDVYPRSMGVVKTEKDGKGFYFGVTHLSHVGNETNRINQTTTIIEKTKGLDKPMILTGDFNALADSGPMKIL
;
A
#
# COMPACT_ATOMS: atom_id res chain seq x y z
N MET A 1 -28.93 -34.98 37.80
CA MET A 1 -27.88 -34.75 36.81
C MET A 1 -26.80 -33.89 37.45
N LYS A 2 -25.59 -34.46 37.60
CA LYS A 2 -24.48 -33.82 38.35
C LYS A 2 -23.60 -33.04 37.37
N HIS A 3 -23.55 -31.69 37.51
CA HIS A 3 -22.60 -30.87 36.79
C HIS A 3 -21.23 -30.95 37.48
N LYS A 4 -20.22 -31.43 36.74
CA LYS A 4 -18.81 -31.42 37.17
C LYS A 4 -18.18 -30.09 36.74
N PHE A 5 -17.80 -29.27 37.72
CA PHE A 5 -16.92 -28.13 37.52
C PHE A 5 -15.47 -28.61 37.38
N TYR A 6 -14.79 -28.26 36.31
CA TYR A 6 -13.34 -28.45 36.18
C TYR A 6 -12.65 -27.12 36.52
N LEU A 7 -11.89 -27.18 37.62
CA LEU A 7 -11.00 -26.08 38.05
C LEU A 7 -9.69 -26.20 37.25
N LEU A 8 -9.39 -25.21 36.40
CA LEU A 8 -8.12 -25.16 35.65
C LEU A 8 -7.07 -24.46 36.52
N LEU A 9 -6.13 -25.26 37.04
CA LEU A 9 -4.97 -24.78 37.81
C LEU A 9 -3.88 -24.30 36.84
N VAL A 10 -3.62 -22.98 36.79
CA VAL A 10 -2.50 -22.41 36.05
C VAL A 10 -1.25 -22.45 36.94
N LEU A 11 -0.32 -23.31 36.61
CA LEU A 11 1.01 -23.37 37.21
C LEU A 11 1.92 -22.33 36.51
N LEU A 12 2.29 -21.27 37.23
CA LEU A 12 3.35 -20.34 36.85
C LEU A 12 4.71 -21.01 37.13
N VAL A 13 5.39 -21.46 36.08
CA VAL A 13 6.81 -21.87 36.18
C VAL A 13 7.68 -20.68 35.87
N GLY A 14 8.25 -20.08 36.90
CA GLY A 14 9.32 -19.08 36.80
C GLY A 14 10.63 -19.75 36.35
N GLY A 15 11.02 -19.58 35.11
CA GLY A 15 12.33 -19.96 34.60
C GLY A 15 13.31 -18.79 34.66
N LEU A 16 14.30 -18.89 35.54
CA LEU A 16 15.50 -18.06 35.53
C LEU A 16 16.35 -18.45 34.31
N PHE A 17 16.42 -17.58 33.31
CA PHE A 17 17.45 -17.71 32.26
C PHE A 17 18.64 -16.85 32.66
N ALA A 18 19.71 -17.53 33.06
CA ALA A 18 21.04 -16.94 33.17
C ALA A 18 21.57 -16.61 31.76
N GLY A 19 22.17 -15.44 31.61
CA GLY A 19 22.61 -14.89 30.36
C GLY A 19 23.64 -15.72 29.61
N CYS A 20 23.53 -15.70 28.30
CA CYS A 20 24.69 -15.85 27.40
C CYS A 20 24.94 -14.47 26.80
N SER A 21 26.14 -13.93 27.10
CA SER A 21 26.70 -12.78 26.37
C SER A 21 27.04 -13.26 24.96
N SER A 22 26.37 -12.72 23.98
CA SER A 22 26.82 -12.69 22.59
C SER A 22 27.18 -11.26 22.24
N ASP A 23 28.33 -11.09 21.64
CA ASP A 23 28.96 -9.83 21.25
C ASP A 23 27.93 -9.00 20.46
N ASP A 24 27.55 -7.88 21.08
CA ASP A 24 26.66 -6.88 20.55
C ASP A 24 27.48 -6.01 19.58
N ASP A 25 27.45 -6.32 18.29
CA ASP A 25 27.89 -5.40 17.25
C ASP A 25 26.95 -4.20 17.32
N GLY A 26 27.40 -3.18 18.06
CA GLY A 26 26.68 -1.99 18.46
C GLY A 26 26.05 -1.19 17.32
N VAL A 27 24.96 -1.68 16.78
CA VAL A 27 24.01 -0.87 16.06
C VAL A 27 23.07 -0.26 17.09
N THR A 28 23.51 0.86 17.68
CA THR A 28 22.59 1.72 18.42
C THR A 28 21.42 2.07 17.50
N PRO A 29 20.17 1.80 17.89
CA PRO A 29 19.03 2.35 17.16
C PRO A 29 19.21 3.86 17.05
N PRO A 30 18.89 4.49 15.91
CA PRO A 30 18.96 5.95 15.81
C PRO A 30 18.17 6.56 16.95
N ASP A 31 18.74 7.57 17.61
CA ASP A 31 18.11 8.28 18.74
C ASP A 31 16.65 8.56 18.42
N GLU A 32 15.72 8.04 19.22
CA GLU A 32 14.25 8.22 19.06
C GLU A 32 13.80 9.69 19.00
N LYS A 33 14.70 10.63 19.25
CA LYS A 33 14.41 12.06 19.34
C LYS A 33 14.21 12.77 18.01
N ASP A 34 14.65 12.18 16.87
CA ASP A 34 14.59 12.82 15.54
C ASP A 34 13.71 12.11 14.51
N GLY A 35 13.13 10.97 14.85
CA GLY A 35 12.26 10.19 13.98
C GLY A 35 10.82 10.68 13.97
N VAL A 36 10.16 10.64 12.80
CA VAL A 36 8.70 10.84 12.68
C VAL A 36 8.04 9.52 12.38
N LEU A 37 7.10 9.11 13.24
CA LEU A 37 6.31 7.91 13.02
C LEU A 37 5.22 8.19 11.99
N VAL A 38 5.25 7.48 10.86
CA VAL A 38 4.24 7.55 9.80
C VAL A 38 3.49 6.22 9.74
N LYS A 39 2.18 6.25 9.95
CA LYS A 39 1.31 5.07 9.80
C LYS A 39 0.86 4.96 8.35
N VAL A 40 1.34 3.97 7.64
CA VAL A 40 0.99 3.74 6.23
C VAL A 40 0.13 2.49 6.04
N MET A 41 -0.69 2.50 4.99
CA MET A 41 -1.51 1.36 4.57
C MET A 41 -1.26 1.06 3.10
N SER A 42 -1.00 -0.20 2.75
CA SER A 42 -1.08 -0.73 1.39
C SER A 42 -2.28 -1.67 1.32
N TYR A 43 -3.17 -1.47 0.33
CA TYR A 43 -4.40 -2.25 0.27
C TYR A 43 -4.85 -2.47 -1.18
N ASN A 44 -4.71 -3.69 -1.71
CA ASN A 44 -5.38 -4.08 -2.93
C ASN A 44 -6.87 -4.28 -2.62
N ILE A 45 -7.72 -3.42 -3.17
CA ILE A 45 -9.14 -3.35 -2.83
C ILE A 45 -10.02 -4.19 -3.77
N TYR A 46 -9.40 -4.83 -4.78
CA TYR A 46 -10.10 -5.71 -5.72
C TYR A 46 -11.36 -5.04 -6.31
N SER A 47 -11.27 -3.78 -6.69
CA SER A 47 -12.39 -2.98 -7.24
C SER A 47 -13.67 -3.07 -6.39
N GLY A 48 -13.54 -3.22 -5.07
CA GLY A 48 -14.69 -3.32 -4.15
C GLY A 48 -15.49 -4.62 -4.21
N GLN A 49 -14.98 -5.70 -4.83
CA GLN A 49 -15.82 -6.87 -5.15
C GLN A 49 -15.97 -7.93 -4.05
N LYS A 50 -15.10 -7.97 -3.03
CA LYS A 50 -15.09 -9.11 -2.08
C LYS A 50 -16.22 -9.11 -1.05
N ALA A 51 -16.62 -7.95 -0.53
CA ALA A 51 -17.63 -7.87 0.53
C ALA A 51 -19.01 -7.47 -0.03
N TYR A 52 -18.99 -6.54 -0.99
CA TYR A 52 -20.15 -6.05 -1.71
C TYR A 52 -19.70 -5.69 -3.12
N SER A 53 -20.61 -5.59 -4.10
CA SER A 53 -20.27 -5.12 -5.45
C SER A 53 -20.47 -3.62 -5.59
N GLY A 54 -19.72 -3.02 -6.53
CA GLY A 54 -19.94 -1.66 -6.96
C GLY A 54 -19.68 -0.59 -5.88
N LYS A 55 -20.49 0.46 -5.88
CA LYS A 55 -20.37 1.60 -4.97
C LYS A 55 -20.39 1.19 -3.48
N LYS A 56 -21.29 0.26 -3.10
CA LYS A 56 -21.35 -0.26 -1.71
C LYS A 56 -20.07 -0.94 -1.27
N GLY A 57 -19.39 -1.64 -2.16
CA GLY A 57 -18.08 -2.23 -1.90
C GLY A 57 -17.04 -1.16 -1.60
N MET A 58 -17.03 -0.07 -2.37
CA MET A 58 -16.13 1.07 -2.15
C MET A 58 -16.42 1.79 -0.83
N GLU A 59 -17.70 1.95 -0.46
CA GLU A 59 -18.10 2.50 0.84
C GLU A 59 -17.59 1.63 2.01
N ALA A 60 -17.71 0.31 1.91
CA ALA A 60 -17.20 -0.62 2.93
C ALA A 60 -15.68 -0.53 3.08
N ILE A 61 -14.94 -0.43 1.97
CA ILE A 61 -13.49 -0.22 1.97
C ILE A 61 -13.12 1.10 2.64
N ALA A 62 -13.81 2.18 2.31
CA ALA A 62 -13.58 3.48 2.94
C ALA A 62 -13.80 3.43 4.47
N GLN A 63 -14.79 2.66 4.95
CA GLN A 63 -14.99 2.45 6.40
C GLN A 63 -13.84 1.65 7.05
N VAL A 64 -13.26 0.66 6.34
CA VAL A 64 -12.09 -0.06 6.82
C VAL A 64 -10.89 0.90 6.96
N ILE A 65 -10.62 1.73 5.95
CA ILE A 65 -9.55 2.72 5.98
C ILE A 65 -9.76 3.70 7.13
N LYS A 66 -10.99 4.21 7.28
CA LYS A 66 -11.37 5.10 8.40
C LYS A 66 -11.08 4.46 9.76
N LYS A 67 -11.46 3.20 9.95
CA LYS A 67 -11.23 2.46 11.21
C LYS A 67 -9.75 2.25 11.50
N ILE A 68 -8.95 1.92 10.48
CA ILE A 68 -7.49 1.76 10.61
C ILE A 68 -6.81 3.11 10.87
N ASN A 69 -7.36 4.18 10.30
CA ASN A 69 -6.91 5.56 10.46
C ASN A 69 -5.42 5.75 10.14
N PRO A 70 -4.94 5.36 8.91
CA PRO A 70 -3.56 5.57 8.51
C PRO A 70 -3.29 7.06 8.26
N ASP A 71 -2.02 7.45 8.23
CA ASP A 71 -1.57 8.77 7.77
C ASP A 71 -1.63 8.89 6.25
N LEU A 72 -1.19 7.82 5.58
CA LEU A 72 -1.28 7.67 4.11
C LEU A 72 -1.75 6.26 3.75
N ALA A 73 -2.50 6.16 2.64
CA ALA A 73 -2.90 4.88 2.09
C ALA A 73 -2.62 4.82 0.58
N GLY A 74 -1.99 3.73 0.14
CA GLY A 74 -1.85 3.35 -1.27
C GLY A 74 -2.82 2.22 -1.58
N LEU A 75 -3.80 2.48 -2.47
CA LEU A 75 -4.83 1.52 -2.84
C LEU A 75 -4.57 1.02 -4.26
N GLN A 76 -4.60 -0.29 -4.46
CA GLN A 76 -4.49 -0.91 -5.77
C GLN A 76 -5.85 -1.40 -6.24
N GLU A 77 -6.03 -1.54 -7.54
CA GLU A 77 -7.30 -1.93 -8.20
C GLU A 77 -8.45 -0.97 -7.89
N PHE A 78 -8.16 0.32 -7.95
CA PHE A 78 -9.14 1.36 -7.71
C PHE A 78 -9.90 1.71 -9.00
N GLU A 79 -11.23 1.79 -8.91
CA GLU A 79 -12.11 2.24 -10.00
C GLU A 79 -12.88 3.47 -9.59
N THR A 80 -13.11 4.39 -10.55
CA THR A 80 -13.96 5.56 -10.38
C THR A 80 -14.75 5.85 -11.66
N LYS A 81 -15.95 6.36 -11.53
CA LYS A 81 -16.84 6.73 -12.64
C LYS A 81 -17.16 5.59 -13.61
N THR A 82 -16.93 4.33 -13.27
CA THR A 82 -17.31 3.17 -14.08
C THR A 82 -18.82 2.90 -13.95
N ASN A 83 -19.40 2.12 -14.89
CA ASN A 83 -20.78 1.68 -14.76
C ASN A 83 -20.98 0.84 -13.50
N LYS A 84 -20.00 0.04 -13.14
CA LYS A 84 -20.01 -0.82 -11.95
C LYS A 84 -20.17 -0.02 -10.65
N VAL A 85 -19.60 1.16 -10.56
CA VAL A 85 -19.76 2.07 -9.40
C VAL A 85 -20.80 3.16 -9.66
N GLU A 86 -21.77 2.91 -10.57
CA GLU A 86 -22.89 3.79 -10.86
C GLU A 86 -22.46 5.19 -11.32
N LYS A 87 -21.33 5.29 -12.04
CA LYS A 87 -20.71 6.56 -12.46
C LYS A 87 -20.32 7.50 -11.30
N ALA A 88 -20.34 7.00 -10.08
CA ALA A 88 -20.01 7.81 -8.91
C ALA A 88 -18.52 8.23 -8.91
N ASP A 89 -18.25 9.41 -8.39
CA ASP A 89 -16.91 9.86 -8.05
C ASP A 89 -16.46 9.17 -6.76
N ILE A 90 -15.77 8.03 -6.92
CA ILE A 90 -15.29 7.23 -5.79
C ILE A 90 -14.13 7.93 -5.07
N ILE A 91 -13.38 8.80 -5.74
CA ILE A 91 -12.32 9.58 -5.08
C ILE A 91 -12.92 10.53 -4.05
N ALA A 92 -13.99 11.26 -4.44
CA ALA A 92 -14.72 12.13 -3.52
C ALA A 92 -15.33 11.35 -2.34
N LEU A 93 -15.93 10.19 -2.61
CA LEU A 93 -16.46 9.28 -1.58
C LEU A 93 -15.36 8.83 -0.59
N MET A 94 -14.19 8.41 -1.09
CA MET A 94 -13.07 8.01 -0.25
C MET A 94 -12.62 9.15 0.67
N LYS A 95 -12.41 10.35 0.13
CA LYS A 95 -12.04 11.54 0.92
C LYS A 95 -13.06 11.84 2.01
N GLU A 96 -14.34 11.87 1.67
CA GLU A 96 -15.44 12.16 2.59
C GLU A 96 -15.50 11.14 3.74
N VAL A 97 -15.57 9.85 3.41
CA VAL A 97 -15.77 8.79 4.40
C VAL A 97 -14.55 8.57 5.27
N THR A 98 -13.33 8.60 4.69
CA THR A 98 -12.09 8.36 5.44
C THR A 98 -11.65 9.56 6.25
N GLY A 99 -12.07 10.78 5.88
CA GLY A 99 -11.57 12.02 6.45
C GLY A 99 -10.15 12.38 5.99
N MET A 100 -9.65 11.75 4.90
CA MET A 100 -8.34 12.03 4.31
C MET A 100 -8.53 13.03 3.15
N PRO A 101 -8.21 14.33 3.34
CA PRO A 101 -8.63 15.38 2.40
C PRO A 101 -7.84 15.42 1.10
N TYR A 102 -6.65 14.81 1.06
CA TYR A 102 -5.78 14.84 -0.11
C TYR A 102 -5.78 13.49 -0.81
N ALA A 103 -5.87 13.50 -2.14
CA ALA A 103 -5.90 12.29 -2.95
C ALA A 103 -5.21 12.53 -4.29
N PHE A 104 -4.41 11.56 -4.75
CA PHE A 104 -3.86 11.51 -6.09
C PHE A 104 -4.27 10.22 -6.78
N PHE A 105 -5.05 10.33 -7.87
CA PHE A 105 -5.45 9.18 -8.68
C PHE A 105 -4.41 8.88 -9.76
N VAL A 106 -3.82 7.72 -9.66
CA VAL A 106 -2.81 7.19 -10.57
C VAL A 106 -3.52 6.37 -11.65
N LYS A 107 -4.06 7.06 -12.65
CA LYS A 107 -4.78 6.43 -13.76
C LYS A 107 -3.86 5.50 -14.52
N THR A 108 -4.31 4.27 -14.72
CA THR A 108 -3.62 3.27 -15.51
C THR A 108 -4.31 3.03 -16.86
N ARG A 109 -5.63 3.01 -16.88
CA ARG A 109 -6.42 2.79 -18.11
C ARG A 109 -7.88 3.24 -17.96
N ASP A 110 -8.56 3.37 -19.09
CA ASP A 110 -10.01 3.46 -19.14
C ASP A 110 -10.63 2.06 -19.00
N VAL A 111 -11.74 1.97 -18.30
CA VAL A 111 -12.48 0.71 -18.11
C VAL A 111 -13.97 1.01 -17.88
N ASP A 112 -14.85 0.24 -18.49
CA ASP A 112 -16.31 0.26 -18.23
C ASP A 112 -16.92 1.69 -18.21
N GLY A 113 -16.44 2.56 -19.11
CA GLY A 113 -16.91 3.94 -19.24
C GLY A 113 -16.43 4.89 -18.13
N GLY A 114 -15.48 4.47 -17.30
CA GLY A 114 -14.79 5.25 -16.27
C GLY A 114 -13.31 4.94 -16.29
N GLU A 115 -12.66 4.98 -15.12
CA GLU A 115 -11.20 4.91 -15.00
C GLU A 115 -10.79 3.87 -13.96
N TYR A 116 -9.63 3.24 -14.20
CA TYR A 116 -9.00 2.24 -13.34
C TYR A 116 -7.53 2.58 -13.10
N GLY A 117 -7.05 2.29 -11.90
CA GLY A 117 -5.66 2.52 -11.53
C GLY A 117 -5.38 2.28 -10.05
N ASN A 118 -4.54 3.12 -9.49
CA ASN A 118 -4.22 3.14 -8.07
C ASN A 118 -4.65 4.48 -7.47
N LEU A 119 -4.81 4.55 -6.16
CA LEU A 119 -5.14 5.79 -5.46
C LEU A 119 -4.19 5.99 -4.28
N ILE A 120 -3.64 7.18 -4.15
CA ILE A 120 -3.01 7.67 -2.92
C ILE A 120 -4.06 8.51 -2.17
N LEU A 121 -4.22 8.21 -0.87
CA LEU A 121 -4.94 9.07 0.08
C LEU A 121 -3.95 9.56 1.13
N SER A 122 -4.08 10.81 1.55
CA SER A 122 -3.23 11.42 2.58
C SER A 122 -4.03 12.33 3.52
N LYS A 123 -3.65 12.33 4.80
CA LYS A 123 -4.09 13.34 5.78
C LYS A 123 -3.35 14.65 5.61
N TYR A 124 -2.16 14.62 5.01
CA TYR A 124 -1.27 15.77 4.85
C TYR A 124 -1.33 16.30 3.42
N PRO A 125 -1.03 17.58 3.21
CA PRO A 125 -0.90 18.13 1.86
C PRO A 125 0.08 17.30 1.02
N ILE A 126 -0.27 17.12 -0.25
CA ILE A 126 0.58 16.46 -1.25
C ILE A 126 0.98 17.44 -2.35
N SER A 127 2.15 17.24 -2.91
CA SER A 127 2.70 18.00 -4.03
C SER A 127 3.55 17.11 -4.94
N ASP A 128 4.09 17.66 -6.01
CA ASP A 128 4.97 16.97 -6.96
C ASP A 128 4.38 15.63 -7.43
N GLU A 129 3.08 15.64 -7.74
CA GLU A 129 2.31 14.48 -8.15
C GLU A 129 2.78 14.00 -9.53
N VAL A 130 3.30 12.77 -9.61
CA VAL A 130 3.75 12.17 -10.87
C VAL A 130 3.14 10.78 -11.05
N ASN A 131 2.63 10.52 -12.26
CA ASN A 131 2.22 9.20 -12.70
C ASN A 131 3.24 8.68 -13.73
N TYR A 132 3.95 7.61 -13.40
CA TYR A 132 4.90 6.94 -14.27
C TYR A 132 4.27 5.70 -14.88
N ASP A 133 4.20 5.63 -16.21
CA ASP A 133 3.90 4.38 -16.90
C ASP A 133 5.03 3.37 -16.68
N LEU A 134 4.68 2.14 -16.36
CA LEU A 134 5.63 1.06 -16.20
C LEU A 134 5.69 0.20 -17.46
N PRO A 135 6.88 -0.29 -17.87
CA PRO A 135 7.04 -1.04 -19.08
C PRO A 135 6.26 -2.36 -19.06
N ARG A 136 5.80 -2.77 -20.24
CA ARG A 136 5.23 -4.09 -20.48
C ARG A 136 5.80 -4.68 -21.75
N ILE A 137 5.96 -5.99 -21.77
CA ILE A 137 6.34 -6.73 -22.96
C ILE A 137 5.06 -7.33 -23.53
N GLU A 138 4.63 -6.85 -24.70
CA GLU A 138 3.35 -7.22 -25.32
C GLU A 138 3.25 -8.71 -25.74
N THR A 139 4.40 -9.39 -25.90
CA THR A 139 4.46 -10.82 -26.21
C THR A 139 4.20 -11.73 -25.01
N VAL A 140 4.08 -11.15 -23.82
CA VAL A 140 3.73 -11.85 -22.58
C VAL A 140 2.23 -11.70 -22.34
N GLU A 141 1.56 -12.71 -21.80
CA GLU A 141 0.10 -12.76 -21.60
C GLU A 141 -0.49 -11.58 -20.80
N ASP A 142 0.33 -10.81 -20.10
CA ASP A 142 -0.11 -9.63 -19.34
C ASP A 142 -0.26 -8.41 -20.27
N VAL A 143 -1.45 -8.23 -20.77
CA VAL A 143 -1.81 -7.11 -21.65
C VAL A 143 -2.21 -5.83 -20.89
N TYR A 144 -2.28 -5.89 -19.57
CA TYR A 144 -2.74 -4.75 -18.76
C TYR A 144 -1.61 -3.75 -18.50
N PRO A 145 -1.79 -2.46 -18.82
CA PRO A 145 -0.85 -1.41 -18.45
C PRO A 145 -0.70 -1.34 -16.92
N ARG A 146 0.48 -0.95 -16.47
CA ARG A 146 0.83 -0.77 -15.07
C ARG A 146 1.43 0.63 -14.88
N SER A 147 1.26 1.17 -13.70
CA SER A 147 1.78 2.50 -13.37
C SER A 147 2.23 2.60 -11.92
N MET A 148 3.10 3.57 -11.66
CA MET A 148 3.49 3.98 -10.32
C MET A 148 3.15 5.46 -10.13
N GLY A 149 2.39 5.78 -9.09
CA GLY A 149 2.18 7.16 -8.65
C GLY A 149 3.14 7.51 -7.53
N VAL A 150 3.67 8.72 -7.57
CA VAL A 150 4.53 9.28 -6.52
C VAL A 150 4.04 10.67 -6.17
N VAL A 151 4.00 10.97 -4.88
CA VAL A 151 3.71 12.32 -4.35
C VAL A 151 4.75 12.68 -3.31
N LYS A 152 5.01 13.97 -3.13
CA LYS A 152 5.77 14.51 -2.01
C LYS A 152 4.82 14.98 -0.92
N THR A 153 5.16 14.73 0.33
CA THR A 153 4.38 15.14 1.50
C THR A 153 5.29 15.39 2.69
N GLU A 154 4.73 15.91 3.76
CA GLU A 154 5.45 16.21 4.99
C GLU A 154 4.61 15.88 6.23
N LYS A 155 5.26 15.37 7.27
CA LYS A 155 4.68 15.21 8.59
C LYS A 155 5.68 15.73 9.63
N ASP A 156 5.21 16.58 10.54
CA ASP A 156 6.00 17.13 11.65
C ASP A 156 7.34 17.77 11.20
N GLY A 157 7.32 18.50 10.06
CA GLY A 157 8.50 19.14 9.47
C GLY A 157 9.47 18.20 8.74
N LYS A 158 9.14 16.91 8.61
CA LYS A 158 9.96 15.93 7.86
C LYS A 158 9.30 15.59 6.54
N GLY A 159 9.91 16.05 5.44
CA GLY A 159 9.44 15.74 4.09
C GLY A 159 9.87 14.36 3.62
N PHE A 160 9.00 13.68 2.87
CA PHE A 160 9.27 12.38 2.25
C PHE A 160 8.40 12.18 1.01
N TYR A 161 8.74 11.18 0.20
CA TYR A 161 7.90 10.73 -0.92
C TYR A 161 7.07 9.53 -0.52
N PHE A 162 5.85 9.48 -1.05
CA PHE A 162 4.98 8.33 -0.91
C PHE A 162 4.55 7.83 -2.28
N GLY A 163 4.73 6.54 -2.52
CA GLY A 163 4.41 5.91 -3.80
C GLY A 163 3.41 4.77 -3.67
N VAL A 164 2.65 4.56 -4.76
CA VAL A 164 1.77 3.40 -4.94
C VAL A 164 1.97 2.77 -6.30
N THR A 165 2.04 1.44 -6.36
CA THR A 165 2.13 0.67 -7.61
C THR A 165 1.31 -0.60 -7.55
N HIS A 166 1.06 -1.20 -8.71
CA HIS A 166 0.54 -2.56 -8.85
C HIS A 166 1.24 -3.21 -10.04
N LEU A 167 2.11 -4.17 -9.76
CA LEU A 167 2.94 -4.80 -10.79
C LEU A 167 2.18 -5.90 -11.54
N SER A 168 2.79 -6.39 -12.63
CA SER A 168 2.29 -7.49 -13.43
C SER A 168 2.06 -8.76 -12.59
N HIS A 169 0.92 -9.42 -12.80
CA HIS A 169 0.55 -10.65 -12.10
C HIS A 169 0.90 -11.94 -12.85
N VAL A 170 1.44 -11.82 -14.08
CA VAL A 170 1.78 -12.97 -14.92
C VAL A 170 2.87 -13.84 -14.31
N GLY A 171 2.80 -15.14 -14.55
CA GLY A 171 3.64 -16.15 -13.89
C GLY A 171 5.15 -15.94 -14.05
N ASN A 172 5.63 -15.51 -15.25
CA ASN A 172 7.04 -15.18 -15.39
C ASN A 172 7.38 -13.80 -14.78
N GLU A 173 8.63 -13.61 -14.33
CA GLU A 173 9.06 -12.40 -13.64
C GLU A 173 9.50 -11.27 -14.57
N THR A 174 9.58 -11.48 -15.88
CA THR A 174 10.22 -10.55 -16.83
C THR A 174 9.59 -9.16 -16.78
N ASN A 175 8.26 -9.07 -16.84
CA ASN A 175 7.59 -7.76 -16.73
C ASN A 175 7.84 -7.13 -15.36
N ARG A 176 7.76 -7.88 -14.25
CA ARG A 176 8.01 -7.36 -12.91
C ARG A 176 9.43 -6.87 -12.71
N ILE A 177 10.43 -7.60 -13.25
CA ILE A 177 11.85 -7.17 -13.22
C ILE A 177 12.02 -5.85 -13.97
N ASN A 178 11.47 -5.72 -15.19
CA ASN A 178 11.54 -4.47 -15.95
C ASN A 178 10.82 -3.32 -15.23
N GLN A 179 9.68 -3.60 -14.60
CA GLN A 179 8.89 -2.63 -13.85
C GLN A 179 9.64 -2.16 -12.60
N THR A 180 10.21 -3.07 -11.81
CA THR A 180 11.01 -2.69 -10.61
C THR A 180 12.29 -1.95 -10.98
N THR A 181 12.98 -2.36 -12.06
CA THR A 181 14.13 -1.61 -12.59
C THR A 181 13.74 -0.17 -12.94
N THR A 182 12.61 0.00 -13.64
CA THR A 182 12.10 1.34 -13.99
C THR A 182 11.73 2.14 -12.74
N ILE A 183 11.13 1.52 -11.73
CA ILE A 183 10.83 2.20 -10.45
C ILE A 183 12.12 2.76 -9.85
N ILE A 184 13.18 1.96 -9.71
CA ILE A 184 14.47 2.42 -9.20
C ILE A 184 15.04 3.56 -10.06
N GLU A 185 15.01 3.44 -11.39
CA GLU A 185 15.51 4.49 -12.27
C GLU A 185 14.77 5.82 -12.10
N LYS A 186 13.46 5.79 -11.91
CA LYS A 186 12.62 6.98 -11.71
C LYS A 186 12.77 7.60 -10.32
N THR A 187 13.15 6.81 -9.32
CA THR A 187 13.17 7.26 -7.91
C THR A 187 14.58 7.50 -7.36
N LYS A 188 15.65 7.00 -7.99
CA LYS A 188 17.04 7.15 -7.53
C LYS A 188 17.53 8.60 -7.33
N GLY A 189 16.86 9.57 -7.98
CA GLY A 189 17.21 10.99 -7.90
C GLY A 189 16.38 11.79 -6.89
N LEU A 190 15.51 11.15 -6.12
CA LEU A 190 14.70 11.84 -5.13
C LEU A 190 15.59 12.41 -3.99
N ASP A 191 15.28 13.64 -3.57
CA ASP A 191 16.05 14.40 -2.56
C ASP A 191 15.64 14.07 -1.11
N LYS A 192 14.63 13.22 -0.92
CA LYS A 192 14.08 12.79 0.37
C LYS A 192 13.81 11.28 0.38
N PRO A 193 13.70 10.65 1.57
CA PRO A 193 13.30 9.25 1.68
C PRO A 193 11.97 8.96 0.99
N MET A 194 11.80 7.77 0.46
CA MET A 194 10.55 7.32 -0.15
C MET A 194 9.99 6.09 0.55
N ILE A 195 8.68 6.08 0.76
CA ILE A 195 7.90 4.91 1.17
C ILE A 195 7.12 4.45 -0.06
N LEU A 196 7.43 3.26 -0.57
CA LEU A 196 6.71 2.65 -1.69
C LEU A 196 5.75 1.57 -1.16
N THR A 197 4.49 1.70 -1.53
CA THR A 197 3.44 0.70 -1.25
C THR A 197 2.95 0.07 -2.55
N GLY A 198 2.43 -1.15 -2.49
CA GLY A 198 1.91 -1.76 -3.71
C GLY A 198 1.48 -3.21 -3.53
N ASP A 199 0.81 -3.72 -4.57
CA ASP A 199 0.72 -5.13 -4.86
C ASP A 199 1.83 -5.48 -5.86
N PHE A 200 2.92 -6.02 -5.36
CA PHE A 200 4.09 -6.33 -6.19
C PHE A 200 3.92 -7.63 -6.97
N ASN A 201 2.87 -8.43 -6.69
CA ASN A 201 2.67 -9.76 -7.30
C ASN A 201 3.94 -10.63 -7.26
N ALA A 202 4.71 -10.49 -6.19
CA ALA A 202 6.03 -11.08 -6.04
C ALA A 202 6.27 -11.50 -4.58
N LEU A 203 6.97 -12.61 -4.38
CA LEU A 203 7.44 -13.04 -3.08
C LEU A 203 8.66 -12.20 -2.65
N ALA A 204 8.85 -12.04 -1.34
CA ALA A 204 9.91 -11.19 -0.79
C ALA A 204 11.33 -11.59 -1.23
N ASP A 205 11.57 -12.85 -1.53
CA ASP A 205 12.86 -13.40 -1.98
C ASP A 205 12.98 -13.51 -3.51
N SER A 206 11.99 -13.06 -4.27
CA SER A 206 11.97 -13.12 -5.74
C SER A 206 12.90 -12.10 -6.42
N GLY A 207 13.17 -12.30 -7.71
CA GLY A 207 14.00 -11.41 -8.52
C GLY A 207 13.55 -9.96 -8.49
N PRO A 208 12.28 -9.64 -8.75
CA PRO A 208 11.77 -8.26 -8.70
C PRO A 208 11.98 -7.57 -7.35
N MET A 209 11.77 -8.28 -6.24
CA MET A 209 11.89 -7.69 -4.89
C MET A 209 13.34 -7.47 -4.43
N LYS A 210 14.31 -8.19 -5.03
CA LYS A 210 15.74 -7.96 -4.78
C LYS A 210 16.29 -6.74 -5.52
N ILE A 211 15.56 -6.20 -6.48
CA ILE A 211 15.91 -4.98 -7.21
C ILE A 211 15.46 -3.74 -6.44
N LEU A 212 14.32 -3.81 -5.75
CA LEU A 212 13.78 -2.74 -4.89
C LEU A 212 14.54 -2.63 -3.57
#